data_4702f4b45bf580abdd321e6589d9e9e5
#
_entry.id   4702f4b45bf580abdd321e6589d9e9e5
#
_cell.length_a   1.000
_cell.length_b   1.000
_cell.length_c   1.000
_cell.angle_alpha   90.00
_cell.angle_beta   90.00
_cell.angle_gamma   90.00
#
_symmetry.space_group_name_H-M   'P 1'
#
loop_
_entity.id
_entity.type
_entity.pdbx_description
1 polymer ?
#
loop_
_entity_poly.entity_id
_entity_poly.type
_entity_poly.pdbx_seq_one_letter_code
_entity_poly.pdbx_strand_id
1 'polypeptide(L)'
;MLRLPFILMAASLALVIALPWPAVSAHAEDAAFGGSGLQVVPTVDGDLVVLNVINDAPAAEKGLLPGDMIFQVNGFLLKGSDFGKVVSQHLWGPVGASVELVYRRPGVAGERRVTIKRTALAPKLIVAPTVQDNVPDDGETQK
;
A
#
# COMPACT_ATOMS: atom_id res chain seq x y z
N MET A 1 -68.24 -41.39 -42.34
CA MET A 1 -68.28 -41.49 -40.89
C MET A 1 -67.04 -40.92 -40.26
N LEU A 2 -67.14 -39.74 -39.76
CA LEU A 2 -66.03 -38.94 -39.25
C LEU A 2 -65.89 -39.11 -37.75
N ARG A 3 -64.76 -39.60 -37.27
CA ARG A 3 -64.45 -39.65 -35.84
C ARG A 3 -63.18 -38.86 -35.58
N LEU A 4 -63.32 -37.71 -34.96
CA LEU A 4 -62.23 -36.94 -34.41
C LEU A 4 -61.74 -37.62 -33.10
N PRO A 5 -60.43 -37.73 -32.89
CA PRO A 5 -59.90 -37.95 -31.55
C PRO A 5 -59.47 -36.65 -30.90
N PHE A 6 -59.83 -36.58 -29.66
CA PHE A 6 -59.51 -35.61 -28.65
C PHE A 6 -58.01 -35.31 -28.57
N ILE A 7 -57.65 -34.03 -28.69
CA ILE A 7 -56.33 -33.55 -28.37
C ILE A 7 -56.28 -33.25 -26.88
N LEU A 8 -55.60 -34.08 -26.13
CA LEU A 8 -55.24 -33.86 -24.74
C LEU A 8 -54.09 -32.83 -24.72
N MET A 9 -54.43 -31.64 -24.30
CA MET A 9 -53.53 -30.54 -24.05
C MET A 9 -52.85 -30.75 -22.68
N ALA A 10 -51.62 -31.30 -22.68
CA ALA A 10 -50.81 -31.45 -21.50
C ALA A 10 -50.21 -30.08 -21.17
N ALA A 11 -50.72 -29.43 -20.13
CA ALA A 11 -50.13 -28.23 -19.55
C ALA A 11 -48.86 -28.62 -18.81
N SER A 12 -47.70 -28.38 -19.40
CA SER A 12 -46.42 -28.49 -18.72
C SER A 12 -46.24 -27.31 -17.80
N LEU A 13 -46.46 -27.54 -16.50
CA LEU A 13 -46.14 -26.59 -15.43
C LEU A 13 -44.62 -26.55 -15.26
N ALA A 14 -43.94 -25.58 -15.87
CA ALA A 14 -42.52 -25.35 -15.66
C ALA A 14 -42.31 -24.74 -14.26
N LEU A 15 -41.92 -25.58 -13.32
CA LEU A 15 -41.47 -25.16 -11.99
C LEU A 15 -40.08 -24.50 -12.11
N VAL A 16 -40.05 -23.18 -12.21
CA VAL A 16 -38.82 -22.41 -12.13
C VAL A 16 -38.38 -22.42 -10.68
N ILE A 17 -37.42 -23.30 -10.35
CA ILE A 17 -36.73 -23.30 -9.07
C ILE A 17 -35.74 -22.11 -9.12
N ALA A 18 -36.14 -20.99 -8.55
CA ALA A 18 -35.24 -19.86 -8.27
C ALA A 18 -34.27 -20.30 -7.17
N LEU A 19 -33.09 -20.77 -7.57
CA LEU A 19 -31.98 -20.97 -6.65
C LEU A 19 -31.56 -19.57 -6.13
N PRO A 20 -31.54 -19.34 -4.82
CA PRO A 20 -30.95 -18.11 -4.30
C PRO A 20 -29.46 -18.12 -4.59
N TRP A 21 -29.04 -17.28 -5.51
CA TRP A 21 -27.64 -16.99 -5.73
C TRP A 21 -27.12 -16.38 -4.43
N PRO A 22 -26.07 -16.96 -3.81
CA PRO A 22 -25.47 -16.30 -2.68
C PRO A 22 -24.94 -14.95 -3.20
N ALA A 23 -25.54 -13.86 -2.72
CA ALA A 23 -24.96 -12.55 -2.88
C ALA A 23 -23.61 -12.59 -2.13
N VAL A 24 -22.54 -12.82 -2.87
CA VAL A 24 -21.20 -12.58 -2.40
C VAL A 24 -21.14 -11.07 -2.19
N SER A 25 -21.41 -10.65 -0.96
CA SER A 25 -21.08 -9.30 -0.51
C SER A 25 -19.55 -9.21 -0.62
N ALA A 26 -19.08 -8.72 -1.75
CA ALA A 26 -17.74 -8.19 -1.84
C ALA A 26 -17.73 -6.99 -0.89
N HIS A 27 -17.40 -7.23 0.37
CA HIS A 27 -16.85 -6.19 1.19
C HIS A 27 -15.56 -5.81 0.48
N ALA A 28 -15.59 -4.72 -0.27
CA ALA A 28 -14.40 -3.95 -0.51
C ALA A 28 -14.00 -3.46 0.89
N GLU A 29 -13.26 -4.29 1.62
CA GLU A 29 -12.44 -3.79 2.70
C GLU A 29 -11.62 -2.70 2.03
N ASP A 30 -11.82 -1.46 2.46
CA ASP A 30 -10.92 -0.36 2.13
C ASP A 30 -9.54 -0.91 2.42
N ALA A 31 -8.82 -1.27 1.37
CA ALA A 31 -7.54 -1.94 1.51
C ALA A 31 -6.64 -0.94 2.23
N ALA A 32 -6.50 -1.11 3.54
CA ALA A 32 -5.73 -0.20 4.36
C ALA A 32 -4.35 -0.04 3.71
N PHE A 33 -3.99 1.19 3.41
CA PHE A 33 -2.68 1.48 2.83
C PHE A 33 -1.60 1.15 3.85
N GLY A 34 -0.63 0.39 3.42
CA GLY A 34 0.48 -0.05 4.23
C GLY A 34 1.82 0.42 3.66
N GLY A 35 2.82 0.35 4.50
CA GLY A 35 4.19 0.68 4.16
C GLY A 35 5.19 -0.31 4.75
N SER A 36 6.44 -0.12 4.39
CA SER A 36 7.57 -0.93 4.85
C SER A 36 8.19 -0.44 6.17
N GLY A 37 7.82 0.76 6.63
CA GLY A 37 8.45 1.40 7.80
C GLY A 37 9.77 2.11 7.45
N LEU A 38 9.95 2.52 6.20
CA LEU A 38 11.09 3.29 5.72
C LEU A 38 10.72 4.76 5.55
N GLN A 39 11.58 5.65 6.00
CA GLN A 39 11.61 7.05 5.59
C GLN A 39 12.72 7.22 4.56
N VAL A 40 12.36 7.66 3.37
CA VAL A 40 13.28 7.78 2.24
C VAL A 40 13.23 9.18 1.62
N VAL A 41 14.34 9.60 1.04
CA VAL A 41 14.44 10.81 0.22
C VAL A 41 15.05 10.47 -1.12
N PRO A 42 14.67 11.17 -2.20
CA PRO A 42 15.28 10.98 -3.50
C PRO A 42 16.68 11.61 -3.57
N THR A 43 17.55 10.97 -4.33
CA THR A 43 18.78 11.58 -4.82
C THR A 43 18.51 12.35 -6.12
N VAL A 44 19.47 13.11 -6.58
CA VAL A 44 19.40 13.79 -7.88
C VAL A 44 19.29 12.84 -9.07
N ASP A 45 19.74 11.60 -8.92
CA ASP A 45 19.69 10.56 -9.94
C ASP A 45 18.36 9.77 -9.90
N GLY A 46 17.53 9.97 -8.87
CA GLY A 46 16.26 9.31 -8.68
C GLY A 46 16.28 8.09 -7.74
N ASP A 47 17.47 7.65 -7.31
CA ASP A 47 17.59 6.63 -6.28
C ASP A 47 17.04 7.13 -4.94
N LEU A 48 16.70 6.22 -4.03
CA LEU A 48 16.17 6.58 -2.72
C LEU A 48 17.19 6.28 -1.63
N VAL A 49 17.49 7.27 -0.79
CA VAL A 49 18.30 7.08 0.41
C VAL A 49 17.38 6.85 1.60
N VAL A 50 17.65 5.81 2.36
CA VAL A 50 16.98 5.55 3.62
C VAL A 50 17.49 6.53 4.66
N LEU A 51 16.61 7.42 5.13
CA LEU A 51 16.93 8.36 6.22
C LEU A 51 16.73 7.71 7.59
N ASN A 52 15.64 6.98 7.74
CA ASN A 52 15.29 6.34 8.99
C ASN A 52 14.54 5.05 8.73
N VAL A 53 14.69 4.12 9.65
CA VAL A 53 13.95 2.85 9.70
C VAL A 53 13.17 2.82 11.00
N ILE A 54 11.87 2.67 10.90
CA ILE A 54 11.00 2.63 12.07
C ILE A 54 11.26 1.34 12.84
N ASN A 55 11.50 1.46 14.14
CA ASN A 55 11.68 0.30 15.01
C ASN A 55 10.44 -0.60 14.96
N ASP A 56 10.66 -1.90 15.05
CA ASP A 56 9.61 -2.92 15.00
C ASP A 56 8.79 -2.94 13.69
N ALA A 57 9.23 -2.19 12.67
CA ALA A 57 8.62 -2.23 11.35
C ALA A 57 9.28 -3.31 10.47
N PRO A 58 8.59 -3.79 9.44
CA PRO A 58 9.09 -4.87 8.60
C PRO A 58 10.46 -4.63 7.96
N ALA A 59 10.79 -3.37 7.64
CA ALA A 59 12.10 -3.01 7.10
C ALA A 59 13.23 -3.19 8.12
N ALA A 60 12.98 -2.90 9.41
CA ALA A 60 13.93 -3.12 10.48
C ALA A 60 14.20 -4.61 10.69
N GLU A 61 13.15 -5.43 10.69
CA GLU A 61 13.27 -6.89 10.78
C GLU A 61 14.10 -7.50 9.65
N LYS A 62 14.07 -6.88 8.47
CA LYS A 62 14.84 -7.29 7.30
C LYS A 62 16.26 -6.71 7.26
N GLY A 63 16.65 -5.95 8.27
CA GLY A 63 18.01 -5.44 8.44
C GLY A 63 18.37 -4.26 7.53
N LEU A 64 17.37 -3.50 7.05
CA LEU A 64 17.62 -2.22 6.39
C LEU A 64 18.10 -1.20 7.43
N LEU A 65 19.01 -0.34 7.02
CA LEU A 65 19.64 0.66 7.89
C LEU A 65 19.58 2.06 7.24
N PRO A 66 19.58 3.12 8.04
CA PRO A 66 19.82 4.47 7.53
C PRO A 66 21.11 4.52 6.71
N GLY A 67 21.08 5.22 5.57
CA GLY A 67 22.17 5.31 4.61
C GLY A 67 22.13 4.27 3.49
N ASP A 68 21.28 3.25 3.57
CA ASP A 68 21.07 2.32 2.45
C ASP A 68 20.50 3.07 1.24
N MET A 69 21.02 2.79 0.05
CA MET A 69 20.59 3.39 -1.21
C MET A 69 19.78 2.39 -2.02
N ILE A 70 18.49 2.62 -2.13
CA ILE A 70 17.57 1.79 -2.92
C ILE A 70 17.57 2.33 -4.34
N PHE A 71 17.85 1.49 -5.32
CA PHE A 71 17.85 1.86 -6.73
C PHE A 71 16.87 1.08 -7.59
N GLN A 72 16.18 0.08 -6.99
CA GLN A 72 15.15 -0.70 -7.68
C GLN A 72 14.05 -1.12 -6.70
N VAL A 73 12.79 -1.01 -7.12
CA VAL A 73 11.60 -1.43 -6.38
C VAL A 73 10.72 -2.28 -7.29
N ASN A 74 10.39 -3.52 -6.87
CA ASN A 74 9.58 -4.46 -7.65
C ASN A 74 10.07 -4.64 -9.11
N GLY A 75 11.38 -4.68 -9.33
CA GLY A 75 11.96 -4.78 -10.66
C GLY A 75 12.05 -3.44 -11.42
N PHE A 76 11.44 -2.37 -10.90
CA PHE A 76 11.47 -1.04 -11.52
C PHE A 76 12.70 -0.27 -11.08
N LEU A 77 13.55 0.14 -12.05
CA LEU A 77 14.73 0.97 -11.79
C LEU A 77 14.32 2.41 -11.50
N LEU A 78 14.87 2.98 -10.43
CA LEU A 78 14.47 4.31 -9.93
C LEU A 78 15.14 5.46 -10.63
N LYS A 79 16.26 5.21 -11.32
CA LYS A 79 17.06 6.25 -12.00
C LYS A 79 16.19 7.07 -12.96
N GLY A 80 16.18 8.38 -12.76
CA GLY A 80 15.38 9.31 -13.57
C GLY A 80 13.88 9.30 -13.30
N SER A 81 13.41 8.60 -12.26
CA SER A 81 11.99 8.50 -11.93
C SER A 81 11.52 9.64 -11.05
N ASP A 82 10.23 9.95 -11.14
CA ASP A 82 9.57 10.89 -10.24
C ASP A 82 9.36 10.27 -8.85
N PHE A 83 9.85 10.95 -7.82
CA PHE A 83 9.78 10.47 -6.43
C PHE A 83 8.35 10.20 -5.96
N GLY A 84 7.43 11.12 -6.24
CA GLY A 84 6.04 10.98 -5.80
C GLY A 84 5.37 9.74 -6.41
N LYS A 85 5.66 9.47 -7.68
CA LYS A 85 5.16 8.27 -8.38
C LYS A 85 5.78 6.99 -7.82
N VAL A 86 7.09 6.99 -7.58
CA VAL A 86 7.78 5.83 -6.99
C VAL A 86 7.18 5.48 -5.63
N VAL A 87 7.00 6.46 -4.76
CA VAL A 87 6.44 6.25 -3.43
C VAL A 87 5.00 5.74 -3.51
N SER A 88 4.14 6.43 -4.27
CA SER A 88 2.71 6.13 -4.32
C SER A 88 2.38 4.82 -5.06
N GLN A 89 3.16 4.47 -6.09
CA GLN A 89 2.85 3.32 -6.96
C GLN A 89 3.66 2.07 -6.63
N HIS A 90 4.84 2.22 -6.03
CA HIS A 90 5.77 1.10 -5.83
C HIS A 90 6.09 0.84 -4.36
N LEU A 91 6.36 1.87 -3.56
CA LEU A 91 6.68 1.70 -2.14
C LEU A 91 5.44 1.44 -1.28
N TRP A 92 4.41 2.22 -1.45
CA TRP A 92 3.15 2.03 -0.76
C TRP A 92 2.26 1.03 -1.48
N GLY A 93 1.29 0.48 -0.77
CA GLY A 93 0.32 -0.43 -1.33
C GLY A 93 -0.52 -1.11 -0.27
N PRO A 94 -1.35 -2.09 -0.66
CA PRO A 94 -2.21 -2.80 0.28
C PRO A 94 -1.41 -3.45 1.41
N VAL A 95 -1.96 -3.41 2.62
CA VAL A 95 -1.43 -4.15 3.78
C VAL A 95 -1.37 -5.63 3.43
N GLY A 96 -0.27 -6.28 3.82
CA GLY A 96 -0.04 -7.70 3.53
C GLY A 96 0.61 -7.98 2.18
N ALA A 97 0.59 -7.03 1.23
CA ALA A 97 1.31 -7.17 -0.03
C ALA A 97 2.82 -7.02 0.18
N SER A 98 3.61 -7.74 -0.61
CA SER A 98 5.07 -7.65 -0.55
C SER A 98 5.61 -6.59 -1.48
N VAL A 99 6.74 -6.00 -1.11
CA VAL A 99 7.56 -5.14 -1.94
C VAL A 99 8.98 -5.68 -1.97
N GLU A 100 9.55 -5.81 -3.15
CA GLU A 100 10.95 -6.18 -3.33
C GLU A 100 11.79 -4.91 -3.51
N LEU A 101 12.87 -4.80 -2.74
CA LEU A 101 13.82 -3.70 -2.81
C LEU A 101 15.20 -4.24 -3.18
N VAL A 102 15.88 -3.56 -4.10
CA VAL A 102 17.31 -3.79 -4.36
C VAL A 102 18.06 -2.54 -3.97
N TYR A 103 19.06 -2.71 -3.14
CA TYR A 103 19.79 -1.60 -2.52
C TYR A 103 21.28 -1.88 -2.41
N ARG A 104 22.04 -0.82 -2.24
CA ARG A 104 23.49 -0.83 -1.92
C ARG A 104 23.69 -0.21 -0.56
N ARG A 105 24.61 -0.77 0.19
CA ARG A 105 25.01 -0.23 1.49
C ARG A 105 26.41 0.40 1.37
N PRO A 106 26.57 1.69 1.72
CA PRO A 106 27.89 2.32 1.73
C PRO A 106 28.89 1.51 2.56
N GLY A 107 30.10 1.32 2.03
CA GLY A 107 31.14 0.54 2.69
C GLY A 107 31.01 -0.99 2.57
N VAL A 108 29.97 -1.49 1.94
CA VAL A 108 29.77 -2.93 1.71
C VAL A 108 29.65 -3.19 0.21
N ALA A 109 30.48 -4.08 -0.30
CA ALA A 109 30.48 -4.42 -1.72
C ALA A 109 29.22 -5.23 -2.10
N GLY A 110 28.73 -5.00 -3.33
CA GLY A 110 27.66 -5.73 -3.94
C GLY A 110 26.26 -5.13 -3.68
N GLU A 111 25.32 -5.65 -4.42
CA GLU A 111 23.90 -5.31 -4.33
C GLU A 111 23.20 -6.30 -3.39
N ARG A 112 22.22 -5.81 -2.69
CA ARG A 112 21.42 -6.58 -1.75
C ARG A 112 19.96 -6.54 -2.17
N ARG A 113 19.27 -7.65 -2.03
CA ARG A 113 17.85 -7.77 -2.32
C ARG A 113 17.10 -8.19 -1.07
N VAL A 114 15.95 -7.56 -0.85
CA VAL A 114 15.10 -7.86 0.29
C VAL A 114 13.63 -7.78 -0.12
N THR A 115 12.83 -8.69 0.39
CA THR A 115 11.38 -8.66 0.24
C THR A 115 10.75 -8.32 1.58
N ILE A 116 9.92 -7.29 1.60
CA ILE A 116 9.28 -6.76 2.78
C ILE A 116 7.77 -6.89 2.62
N LYS A 117 7.09 -7.43 3.62
CA LYS A 117 5.63 -7.46 3.68
C LYS A 117 5.14 -6.14 4.28
N ARG A 118 4.26 -5.43 3.57
CA ARG A 118 3.70 -4.16 4.05
C ARG A 118 2.80 -4.38 5.25
N THR A 119 2.90 -3.50 6.24
CA THR A 119 2.03 -3.45 7.41
C THR A 119 1.26 -2.13 7.44
N ALA A 120 0.16 -2.08 8.19
CA ALA A 120 -0.56 -0.84 8.39
C ALA A 120 0.37 0.21 9.02
N LEU A 121 0.39 1.41 8.43
CA LEU A 121 1.09 2.54 9.00
C LEU A 121 0.26 3.04 10.18
N ALA A 122 0.82 2.95 11.40
CA ALA A 122 0.15 3.49 12.56
C ALA A 122 -0.02 5.02 12.41
N PRO A 123 -1.21 5.58 12.68
CA PRO A 123 -1.47 7.02 12.51
C PRO A 123 -0.52 7.92 13.31
N LYS A 124 0.13 7.39 14.34
CA LYS A 124 1.07 8.09 15.22
C LYS A 124 2.35 8.58 14.51
N LEU A 125 2.62 8.13 13.29
CA LEU A 125 3.84 8.46 12.54
C LEU A 125 3.68 9.66 11.59
N ILE A 126 2.47 10.19 11.47
CA ILE A 126 2.21 11.44 10.77
C ILE A 126 2.11 12.55 11.80
N VAL A 127 3.12 12.74 12.62
CA VAL A 127 3.26 13.99 13.36
C VAL A 127 3.77 15.01 12.34
N ALA A 128 2.84 15.77 11.77
CA ALA A 128 3.21 17.03 11.17
C ALA A 128 3.98 17.83 12.24
N PRO A 129 5.11 18.47 11.89
CA PRO A 129 5.79 19.32 12.85
C PRO A 129 4.77 20.36 13.32
N THR A 130 4.40 20.29 14.59
CA THR A 130 3.61 21.33 15.22
C THR A 130 4.52 22.55 15.21
N VAL A 131 4.24 23.48 14.32
CA VAL A 131 4.79 24.82 14.43
C VAL A 131 4.27 25.36 15.76
N GLN A 132 5.10 25.35 16.77
CA GLN A 132 4.85 26.11 17.98
C GLN A 132 5.03 27.56 17.57
N ASP A 133 3.92 28.21 17.33
CA ASP A 133 3.87 29.66 17.29
C ASP A 133 4.32 30.15 18.67
N ASN A 134 5.61 30.41 18.81
CA ASN A 134 6.12 31.23 19.87
C ASN A 134 5.62 32.66 19.60
N VAL A 135 4.42 32.95 20.07
CA VAL A 135 3.97 34.33 20.24
C VAL A 135 4.77 34.87 21.41
N PRO A 136 5.61 35.90 21.26
CA PRO A 136 6.19 36.56 22.35
C PRO A 136 5.05 37.25 23.11
N ASP A 137 4.88 36.92 24.38
CA ASP A 137 4.03 37.64 25.30
C ASP A 137 4.72 38.99 25.58
N ASP A 138 4.34 40.00 24.80
CA ASP A 138 4.74 41.36 25.03
C ASP A 138 3.95 41.87 26.24
N GLY A 139 4.53 41.58 27.41
CA GLY A 139 4.06 42.12 28.67
C GLY A 139 4.02 43.67 28.66
N GLU A 140 2.87 44.22 28.33
CA GLU A 140 2.62 45.64 28.42
C GLU A 140 2.43 46.03 29.89
N THR A 141 3.48 46.57 30.43
CA THR A 141 3.50 47.22 31.77
C THR A 141 2.71 48.50 31.68
N GLN A 142 1.51 48.50 32.19
CA GLN A 142 0.81 49.73 32.48
C GLN A 142 1.21 50.26 33.85
N LYS A 143 1.68 51.49 33.81
CA LYS A 143 1.90 52.36 34.93
C LYS A 143 0.62 53.19 35.19
#